data_c0175fdb849dcdb44ecc448a60804314
#
_entry.id   c0175fdb849dcdb44ecc448a60804314
#
_cell.length_a   1.000
_cell.length_b   1.000
_cell.length_c   1.000
_cell.angle_alpha   90.00
_cell.angle_beta   90.00
_cell.angle_gamma   90.00
#
_symmetry.space_group_name_H-M   'P 1'
#
loop_
_entity.id
_entity.type
_entity.pdbx_description
1 polymer ?
#
loop_
_entity_poly.entity_id
_entity_poly.type
_entity_poly.pdbx_seq_one_letter_code
_entity_poly.pdbx_strand_id
1 'polypeptide(L)'
;LGLVEIDKYACQTLRKNRPHWNVIEKDIIEVAEHGIKNFINNCPNDIDLLSGGYPCQAFSYAGKKLGLNDARGTLFYYYAKILQELQPKMFLAENVKGLVNHDNGKTLATMLSVFEEIGYNVQWKVLNALDYDVAQKRERIFIIGIRKDLVEKYSVSYRFPKPYGYTLTLRDVLQDVPPSEGAKYPEEKRKVLELVPQAVIGEIFQKKSPNSTWEKVTTQVAEEPGWREDCHGTNHA
;
A
#
# COMPACT_ATOMS: atom_id res chain seq x y z
N LEU A 1 17.43 -9.87 -7.22
CA LEU A 1 16.15 -9.39 -6.70
C LEU A 1 15.20 -10.58 -6.58
N GLY A 2 14.57 -10.76 -5.42
CA GLY A 2 13.52 -11.76 -5.17
C GLY A 2 12.20 -11.08 -4.84
N LEU A 3 11.10 -11.64 -5.30
CA LEU A 3 9.74 -11.16 -5.06
C LEU A 3 8.86 -12.34 -4.64
N VAL A 4 8.06 -12.16 -3.61
CA VAL A 4 7.04 -13.13 -3.18
C VAL A 4 5.67 -12.56 -3.53
N GLU A 5 4.89 -13.30 -4.28
CA GLU A 5 3.55 -12.92 -4.73
C GLU A 5 2.69 -14.18 -4.85
N ILE A 6 1.46 -14.13 -4.37
CA ILE A 6 0.53 -15.26 -4.41
C ILE A 6 -0.38 -15.23 -5.63
N ASP A 7 -0.68 -14.02 -6.15
CA ASP A 7 -1.58 -13.87 -7.30
C ASP A 7 -0.90 -14.30 -8.59
N LYS A 8 -1.47 -15.30 -9.25
CA LYS A 8 -0.96 -15.88 -10.49
C LYS A 8 -0.83 -14.84 -11.62
N TYR A 9 -1.78 -13.91 -11.75
CA TYR A 9 -1.76 -12.92 -12.83
C TYR A 9 -0.76 -11.82 -12.56
N ALA A 10 -0.60 -11.42 -11.29
CA ALA A 10 0.47 -10.53 -10.88
C ALA A 10 1.85 -11.16 -11.14
N CYS A 11 2.04 -12.43 -10.82
CA CYS A 11 3.28 -13.18 -11.12
C CYS A 11 3.56 -13.24 -12.63
N GLN A 12 2.55 -13.50 -13.46
CA GLN A 12 2.70 -13.49 -14.93
C GLN A 12 3.11 -12.11 -15.42
N THR A 13 2.49 -11.05 -14.92
CA THR A 13 2.81 -9.66 -15.27
C THR A 13 4.25 -9.32 -14.89
N LEU A 14 4.67 -9.69 -13.69
CA LEU A 14 6.04 -9.47 -13.22
C LEU A 14 7.05 -10.21 -14.10
N ARG A 15 6.83 -11.48 -14.38
CA ARG A 15 7.72 -12.29 -15.25
C ARG A 15 7.79 -11.75 -16.66
N LYS A 16 6.67 -11.28 -17.21
CA LYS A 16 6.62 -10.66 -18.54
C LYS A 16 7.40 -9.36 -18.63
N ASN A 17 7.25 -8.50 -17.64
CA ASN A 17 7.89 -7.18 -17.63
C ASN A 17 9.33 -7.18 -17.08
N ARG A 18 9.68 -8.19 -16.29
CA ARG A 18 11.00 -8.32 -15.64
C ARG A 18 11.46 -9.78 -15.65
N PRO A 19 11.79 -10.36 -16.81
CA PRO A 19 12.06 -11.80 -16.97
C PRO A 19 13.28 -12.29 -16.17
N HIS A 20 14.17 -11.39 -15.76
CA HIS A 20 15.35 -11.71 -14.94
C HIS A 20 15.10 -11.63 -13.43
N TRP A 21 13.90 -11.26 -12.98
CA TRP A 21 13.55 -11.25 -11.57
C TRP A 21 13.15 -12.64 -11.08
N ASN A 22 13.58 -13.02 -9.89
CA ASN A 22 13.12 -14.24 -9.25
C ASN A 22 11.74 -14.01 -8.62
N VAL A 23 10.68 -14.44 -9.31
CA VAL A 23 9.29 -14.34 -8.83
C VAL A 23 8.89 -15.66 -8.20
N ILE A 24 8.77 -15.65 -6.89
CA ILE A 24 8.34 -16.76 -6.04
C ILE A 24 6.82 -16.71 -5.95
N GLU A 25 6.13 -17.55 -6.72
CA GLU A 25 4.65 -17.63 -6.75
C GLU A 25 4.18 -18.54 -5.62
N LYS A 26 4.11 -17.99 -4.41
CA LYS A 26 3.75 -18.69 -3.17
C LYS A 26 3.12 -17.76 -2.15
N ASP A 27 2.36 -18.36 -1.21
CA ASP A 27 1.89 -17.65 -0.03
C ASP A 27 3.08 -17.21 0.84
N ILE A 28 3.06 -15.97 1.30
CA ILE A 28 4.06 -15.42 2.20
C ILE A 28 4.16 -16.23 3.50
N ILE A 29 3.06 -16.86 3.93
CA ILE A 29 3.01 -17.75 5.10
C ILE A 29 3.93 -18.94 4.87
N GLU A 30 3.78 -19.63 3.74
CA GLU A 30 4.63 -20.77 3.37
C GLU A 30 6.09 -20.36 3.31
N VAL A 31 6.37 -19.24 2.64
CA VAL A 31 7.75 -18.75 2.48
C VAL A 31 8.39 -18.40 3.82
N ALA A 32 7.66 -17.73 4.72
CA ALA A 32 8.17 -17.35 6.02
C ALA A 32 8.31 -18.56 6.99
N GLU A 33 7.44 -19.56 6.89
CA GLU A 33 7.53 -20.76 7.73
C GLU A 33 8.70 -21.67 7.35
N HIS A 34 9.01 -21.78 6.07
CA HIS A 34 10.11 -22.61 5.57
C HIS A 34 11.45 -21.85 5.45
N GLY A 35 11.44 -20.52 5.71
CA GLY A 35 12.60 -19.65 5.56
C GLY A 35 12.79 -19.17 4.11
N ILE A 36 12.76 -17.83 3.94
CA ILE A 36 12.81 -17.20 2.60
C ILE A 36 14.11 -17.53 1.85
N LYS A 37 15.22 -17.74 2.54
CA LYS A 37 16.50 -18.07 1.92
C LYS A 37 16.46 -19.38 1.13
N ASN A 38 15.56 -20.30 1.47
CA ASN A 38 15.38 -21.55 0.74
C ASN A 38 14.68 -21.39 -0.61
N PHE A 39 14.05 -20.25 -0.84
CA PHE A 39 13.33 -19.91 -2.09
C PHE A 39 14.14 -18.96 -3.00
N ILE A 40 15.27 -18.46 -2.54
CA ILE A 40 16.12 -17.53 -3.28
C ILE A 40 17.44 -18.22 -3.60
N ASN A 41 17.64 -18.59 -4.88
CA ASN A 41 18.90 -19.16 -5.32
C ASN A 41 20.05 -18.18 -5.07
N ASN A 42 21.11 -18.63 -4.40
CA ASN A 42 22.26 -17.80 -4.05
C ASN A 42 21.86 -16.52 -3.29
N CYS A 43 20.96 -16.66 -2.29
CA CYS A 43 20.55 -15.54 -1.47
C CYS A 43 21.77 -14.82 -0.89
N PRO A 44 22.00 -13.55 -1.19
CA PRO A 44 23.15 -12.83 -0.66
C PRO A 44 23.02 -12.68 0.87
N ASN A 45 24.14 -12.72 1.56
CA ASN A 45 24.19 -12.48 3.01
C ASN A 45 24.03 -10.99 3.37
N ASP A 46 24.31 -10.10 2.41
CA ASP A 46 24.22 -8.65 2.58
C ASP A 46 23.11 -8.10 1.70
N ILE A 47 21.92 -7.95 2.29
CA ILE A 47 20.73 -7.45 1.62
C ILE A 47 20.55 -5.97 1.95
N ASP A 48 20.41 -5.13 0.94
CA ASP A 48 20.27 -3.70 1.13
C ASP A 48 18.87 -3.32 1.61
N LEU A 49 17.82 -3.86 0.97
CA LEU A 49 16.45 -3.43 1.22
C LEU A 49 15.45 -4.60 1.17
N LEU A 50 14.59 -4.67 2.17
CA LEU A 50 13.33 -5.42 2.14
C LEU A 50 12.17 -4.45 2.02
N SER A 51 11.33 -4.59 1.00
CA SER A 51 10.10 -3.81 0.84
C SER A 51 8.88 -4.72 0.90
N GLY A 52 7.80 -4.25 1.55
CA GLY A 52 6.53 -4.98 1.60
C GLY A 52 5.34 -4.11 1.96
N GLY A 53 4.17 -4.46 1.38
CA GLY A 53 2.88 -3.83 1.67
C GLY A 53 1.88 -4.91 2.10
N TYR A 54 1.95 -5.32 3.35
CA TYR A 54 1.01 -6.29 3.93
C TYR A 54 -0.32 -5.61 4.28
N PRO A 55 -1.48 -6.31 4.15
CA PRO A 55 -2.78 -5.74 4.49
C PRO A 55 -2.88 -5.44 6.00
N CYS A 56 -3.66 -4.39 6.33
CA CYS A 56 -3.98 -4.06 7.71
C CYS A 56 -4.95 -5.09 8.28
N GLN A 57 -4.49 -5.89 9.24
CA GLN A 57 -5.28 -6.87 9.96
C GLN A 57 -5.26 -6.56 11.45
N ALA A 58 -6.38 -6.78 12.13
CA ALA A 58 -6.44 -6.64 13.58
C ALA A 58 -5.59 -7.70 14.28
N PHE A 59 -4.85 -7.30 15.31
CA PHE A 59 -4.19 -8.25 16.19
C PHE A 59 -5.17 -8.83 17.19
N SER A 60 -5.10 -10.12 17.45
CA SER A 60 -5.79 -10.73 18.58
C SER A 60 -4.95 -10.48 19.84
N TYR A 61 -5.31 -9.48 20.62
CA TYR A 61 -4.62 -9.17 21.87
C TYR A 61 -4.94 -10.23 22.93
N ALA A 62 -4.15 -11.29 22.99
CA ALA A 62 -4.28 -12.33 24.01
C ALA A 62 -3.33 -12.14 25.20
N GLY A 63 -2.52 -11.07 25.23
CA GLY A 63 -1.51 -10.90 26.27
C GLY A 63 -1.07 -9.45 26.52
N LYS A 64 -0.31 -9.24 27.61
CA LYS A 64 0.21 -7.93 28.06
C LYS A 64 1.56 -7.55 27.44
N LYS A 65 2.14 -8.35 26.57
CA LYS A 65 3.46 -8.12 25.96
C LYS A 65 3.30 -7.80 24.48
N LEU A 66 3.66 -6.59 24.07
CA LEU A 66 3.64 -6.13 22.68
C LEU A 66 4.87 -6.65 21.93
N GLY A 67 4.91 -7.94 21.60
CA GLY A 67 6.03 -8.54 20.90
C GLY A 67 5.61 -9.27 19.61
N LEU A 68 6.59 -9.81 18.87
CA LEU A 68 6.36 -10.54 17.61
C LEU A 68 5.35 -11.67 17.77
N ASN A 69 5.33 -12.36 18.92
CA ASN A 69 4.39 -13.46 19.17
C ASN A 69 2.93 -13.02 19.25
N ASP A 70 2.65 -11.78 19.64
CA ASP A 70 1.28 -11.25 19.73
C ASP A 70 0.70 -10.93 18.34
N ALA A 71 1.56 -10.81 17.34
CA ALA A 71 1.19 -10.61 15.95
C ALA A 71 0.93 -11.91 15.18
N ARG A 72 1.09 -13.09 15.80
CA ARG A 72 0.87 -14.40 15.13
C ARG A 72 -0.49 -14.48 14.46
N GLY A 73 -0.49 -15.07 13.25
CA GLY A 73 -1.69 -15.21 12.43
C GLY A 73 -2.02 -13.99 11.56
N THR A 74 -1.25 -12.91 11.64
CA THR A 74 -1.36 -11.77 10.73
C THR A 74 -0.27 -11.78 9.66
N LEU A 75 -0.53 -11.19 8.50
CA LEU A 75 0.48 -11.08 7.45
C LEU A 75 1.67 -10.18 7.87
N PHE A 76 1.46 -9.25 8.80
CA PHE A 76 2.54 -8.51 9.44
C PHE A 76 3.55 -9.43 10.15
N TYR A 77 3.06 -10.44 10.88
CA TYR A 77 3.94 -11.41 11.55
C TYR A 77 4.91 -12.09 10.59
N TYR A 78 4.43 -12.51 9.44
CA TYR A 78 5.27 -13.18 8.44
C TYR A 78 6.25 -12.23 7.76
N TYR A 79 5.84 -10.99 7.52
CA TYR A 79 6.76 -9.93 7.08
C TYR A 79 7.89 -9.70 8.10
N ALA A 80 7.54 -9.57 9.37
CA ALA A 80 8.51 -9.38 10.46
C ALA A 80 9.44 -10.59 10.64
N LYS A 81 8.94 -11.82 10.43
CA LYS A 81 9.73 -13.05 10.46
C LYS A 81 10.76 -13.08 9.32
N ILE A 82 10.36 -12.70 8.12
CA ILE A 82 11.27 -12.56 6.97
C ILE A 82 12.31 -11.46 7.24
N LEU A 83 11.90 -10.33 7.79
CA LEU A 83 12.79 -9.23 8.17
C LEU A 83 13.85 -9.71 9.19
N GLN A 84 13.43 -10.49 10.18
CA GLN A 84 14.32 -11.07 11.19
C GLN A 84 15.30 -12.07 10.59
N GLU A 85 14.89 -12.89 9.61
CA GLU A 85 15.76 -13.86 8.93
C GLU A 85 16.78 -13.18 8.01
N LEU A 86 16.33 -12.20 7.22
CA LEU A 86 17.17 -11.57 6.20
C LEU A 86 18.09 -10.49 6.74
N GLN A 87 17.71 -9.80 7.83
CA GLN A 87 18.44 -8.69 8.43
C GLN A 87 18.97 -7.67 7.41
N PRO A 88 18.10 -7.15 6.48
CA PRO A 88 18.55 -6.17 5.48
C PRO A 88 19.07 -4.90 6.13
N LYS A 89 19.87 -4.10 5.42
CA LYS A 89 20.34 -2.79 5.91
C LYS A 89 19.21 -1.84 6.22
N MET A 90 18.16 -1.89 5.38
CA MET A 90 16.94 -1.09 5.52
C MET A 90 15.70 -1.93 5.22
N PHE A 91 14.58 -1.51 5.78
CA PHE A 91 13.28 -1.99 5.28
C PHE A 91 12.33 -0.82 4.99
N LEU A 92 11.38 -1.08 4.11
CA LEU A 92 10.24 -0.22 3.79
C LEU A 92 8.96 -1.02 3.93
N ALA A 93 8.09 -0.62 4.84
CA ALA A 93 6.77 -1.19 4.98
C ALA A 93 5.71 -0.13 4.64
N GLU A 94 4.79 -0.47 3.74
CA GLU A 94 3.67 0.40 3.35
C GLU A 94 2.37 -0.14 3.91
N ASN A 95 1.47 0.77 4.30
CA ASN A 95 0.12 0.38 4.70
C ASN A 95 -0.88 1.52 4.47
N VAL A 96 -2.16 1.25 4.68
CA VAL A 96 -3.21 2.26 4.60
C VAL A 96 -3.09 3.28 5.74
N LYS A 97 -3.47 4.54 5.49
CA LYS A 97 -3.49 5.62 6.52
C LYS A 97 -4.27 5.21 7.77
N GLY A 98 -5.35 4.42 7.61
CA GLY A 98 -6.18 3.95 8.72
C GLY A 98 -5.41 3.19 9.82
N LEU A 99 -4.24 2.61 9.50
CA LEU A 99 -3.37 1.96 10.48
C LEU A 99 -2.99 2.87 11.64
N VAL A 100 -2.83 4.18 11.40
CA VAL A 100 -2.44 5.16 12.44
C VAL A 100 -3.42 5.18 13.60
N ASN A 101 -4.72 5.08 13.30
CA ASN A 101 -5.79 5.14 14.31
C ASN A 101 -6.39 3.76 14.62
N HIS A 102 -5.91 2.71 13.98
CA HIS A 102 -6.43 1.35 14.18
C HIS A 102 -6.22 0.94 15.64
N ASP A 103 -7.29 0.48 16.28
CA ASP A 103 -7.35 0.13 17.71
C ASP A 103 -6.72 1.22 18.61
N ASN A 104 -7.16 2.48 18.41
CA ASN A 104 -6.64 3.64 19.15
C ASN A 104 -5.10 3.79 19.07
N GLY A 105 -4.50 3.43 17.94
CA GLY A 105 -3.06 3.50 17.67
C GLY A 105 -2.24 2.32 18.20
N LYS A 106 -2.84 1.38 18.92
CA LYS A 106 -2.13 0.24 19.52
C LYS A 106 -1.50 -0.67 18.45
N THR A 107 -2.20 -0.88 17.33
CA THR A 107 -1.69 -1.71 16.23
C THR A 107 -0.38 -1.17 15.69
N LEU A 108 -0.31 0.12 15.39
CA LEU A 108 0.92 0.75 14.93
C LEU A 108 2.01 0.69 15.98
N ALA A 109 1.69 0.99 17.24
CA ALA A 109 2.65 0.92 18.34
C ALA A 109 3.26 -0.47 18.49
N THR A 110 2.44 -1.53 18.37
CA THR A 110 2.92 -2.93 18.39
C THR A 110 3.87 -3.22 17.22
N MET A 111 3.52 -2.79 16.00
CA MET A 111 4.38 -2.99 14.82
C MET A 111 5.73 -2.28 15.00
N LEU A 112 5.74 -1.06 15.50
CA LEU A 112 6.97 -0.30 15.73
C LEU A 112 7.84 -0.99 16.78
N SER A 113 7.26 -1.44 17.90
CA SER A 113 7.98 -2.20 18.95
C SER A 113 8.61 -3.47 18.40
N VAL A 114 7.88 -4.25 17.58
CA VAL A 114 8.42 -5.46 16.94
C VAL A 114 9.61 -5.15 16.03
N PHE A 115 9.53 -4.10 15.23
CA PHE A 115 10.65 -3.71 14.36
C PHE A 115 11.88 -3.26 15.18
N GLU A 116 11.66 -2.56 16.29
CA GLU A 116 12.74 -2.15 17.21
C GLU A 116 13.38 -3.34 17.92
N GLU A 117 12.58 -4.34 18.33
CA GLU A 117 13.06 -5.60 18.92
C GLU A 117 13.87 -6.42 17.93
N ILE A 118 13.50 -6.43 16.64
CA ILE A 118 14.26 -7.11 15.57
C ILE A 118 15.62 -6.43 15.33
N GLY A 119 15.80 -5.18 15.76
CA GLY A 119 17.08 -4.48 15.68
C GLY A 119 17.12 -3.28 14.74
N TYR A 120 15.99 -2.64 14.49
CA TYR A 120 15.90 -1.47 13.62
C TYR A 120 15.62 -0.19 14.39
N ASN A 121 16.19 0.92 13.91
CA ASN A 121 15.77 2.27 14.24
C ASN A 121 14.68 2.66 13.26
N VAL A 122 13.48 2.97 13.78
CA VAL A 122 12.26 3.06 12.97
C VAL A 122 11.71 4.49 12.94
N GLN A 123 11.32 4.93 11.76
CA GLN A 123 10.59 6.18 11.54
C GLN A 123 9.38 5.92 10.64
N TRP A 124 8.34 6.70 10.81
CA TRP A 124 7.16 6.58 9.95
C TRP A 124 6.55 7.93 9.61
N LYS A 125 5.85 7.99 8.49
CA LYS A 125 5.10 9.17 8.05
C LYS A 125 3.96 8.78 7.14
N VAL A 126 2.85 9.49 7.22
CA VAL A 126 1.78 9.42 6.21
C VAL A 126 2.14 10.38 5.09
N LEU A 127 2.18 9.86 3.86
CA LEU A 127 2.42 10.63 2.64
C LEU A 127 1.18 10.56 1.76
N ASN A 128 0.92 11.67 1.03
CA ASN A 128 -0.14 11.71 0.03
C ASN A 128 0.50 11.79 -1.36
N ALA A 129 0.14 10.88 -2.24
CA ALA A 129 0.69 10.82 -3.59
C ALA A 129 0.54 12.14 -4.37
N LEU A 130 -0.53 12.91 -4.11
CA LEU A 130 -0.74 14.25 -4.67
C LEU A 130 0.42 15.21 -4.43
N ASP A 131 1.14 15.05 -3.31
CA ASP A 131 2.22 15.92 -2.92
C ASP A 131 3.55 15.56 -3.63
N TYR A 132 3.54 14.48 -4.44
CA TYR A 132 4.73 13.86 -5.05
C TYR A 132 4.55 13.56 -6.54
N ASP A 133 3.97 14.49 -7.28
CA ASP A 133 3.85 14.45 -8.74
C ASP A 133 2.94 13.33 -9.28
N VAL A 134 1.99 12.89 -8.47
CA VAL A 134 0.98 11.89 -8.86
C VAL A 134 -0.41 12.52 -8.79
N ALA A 135 -1.14 12.51 -9.91
CA ALA A 135 -2.50 13.07 -10.00
C ALA A 135 -3.55 12.17 -9.30
N GLN A 136 -3.25 11.69 -8.09
CA GLN A 136 -4.12 10.84 -7.29
C GLN A 136 -4.06 11.22 -5.82
N LYS A 137 -5.22 11.48 -5.20
CA LYS A 137 -5.32 11.62 -3.76
C LYS A 137 -5.25 10.23 -3.12
N ARG A 138 -4.04 9.81 -2.71
CA ARG A 138 -3.78 8.51 -2.10
C ARG A 138 -2.85 8.68 -0.89
N GLU A 139 -3.41 8.55 0.29
CA GLU A 139 -2.65 8.64 1.54
C GLU A 139 -2.24 7.24 2.01
N ARG A 140 -0.94 7.08 2.31
CA ARG A 140 -0.36 5.83 2.82
C ARG A 140 0.62 6.13 3.93
N ILE A 141 0.66 5.26 4.93
CA ILE A 141 1.73 5.27 5.92
C ILE A 141 2.92 4.49 5.35
N PHE A 142 4.10 5.10 5.47
CA PHE A 142 5.37 4.47 5.18
C PHE A 142 6.15 4.35 6.48
N ILE A 143 6.58 3.13 6.78
CA ILE A 143 7.41 2.81 7.94
C ILE A 143 8.78 2.40 7.39
N ILE A 144 9.82 3.11 7.80
CA ILE A 144 11.20 2.89 7.34
C ILE A 144 12.03 2.50 8.55
N GLY A 145 12.79 1.44 8.42
CA GLY A 145 13.77 1.05 9.42
C GLY A 145 15.17 0.97 8.85
N ILE A 146 16.13 1.51 9.59
CA ILE A 146 17.57 1.34 9.35
C ILE A 146 18.11 0.46 10.46
N ARG A 147 18.90 -0.56 10.14
CA ARG A 147 19.47 -1.48 11.13
C ARG A 147 20.33 -0.71 12.14
N LYS A 148 20.16 -0.97 13.42
CA LYS A 148 20.75 -0.19 14.54
C LYS A 148 22.27 -0.10 14.48
N ASP A 149 22.94 -1.19 14.12
CA ASP A 149 24.42 -1.23 13.97
C ASP A 149 24.93 -0.22 12.91
N LEU A 150 24.14 0.00 11.84
CA LEU A 150 24.49 0.99 10.81
C LEU A 150 24.24 2.41 11.29
N VAL A 151 23.16 2.62 12.05
CA VAL A 151 22.88 3.93 12.66
C VAL A 151 23.98 4.31 13.62
N GLU A 152 24.42 3.39 14.49
CA GLU A 152 25.48 3.61 15.44
C GLU A 152 26.83 3.85 14.77
N LYS A 153 27.16 3.00 13.77
CA LYS A 153 28.47 3.07 13.07
C LYS A 153 28.62 4.29 12.19
N TYR A 154 27.55 4.69 11.48
CA TYR A 154 27.63 5.72 10.45
C TYR A 154 26.88 7.01 10.77
N SER A 155 26.20 7.07 11.93
CA SER A 155 25.37 8.21 12.35
C SER A 155 24.31 8.61 11.29
N VAL A 156 23.75 7.62 10.60
CA VAL A 156 22.77 7.85 9.52
C VAL A 156 21.35 7.88 10.04
N SER A 157 20.52 8.70 9.41
CA SER A 157 19.08 8.73 9.66
C SER A 157 18.33 8.87 8.34
N TYR A 158 17.09 8.32 8.28
CA TYR A 158 16.23 8.51 7.12
C TYR A 158 15.55 9.88 7.18
N ARG A 159 15.40 10.54 6.03
CA ARG A 159 14.63 11.77 5.89
C ARG A 159 13.56 11.57 4.83
N PHE A 160 12.30 11.68 5.22
CA PHE A 160 11.20 11.66 4.26
C PHE A 160 11.32 12.82 3.27
N PRO A 161 10.99 12.60 1.99
CA PRO A 161 11.01 13.65 0.98
C PRO A 161 10.08 14.79 1.37
N LYS A 162 10.43 16.01 0.97
CA LYS A 162 9.56 17.17 1.12
C LYS A 162 8.50 17.14 0.03
N PRO A 163 7.25 17.53 0.35
CA PRO A 163 6.22 17.72 -0.67
C PRO A 163 6.66 18.71 -1.75
N TYR A 164 6.26 18.49 -2.99
CA TYR A 164 6.38 19.49 -4.03
C TYR A 164 5.41 20.65 -3.75
N GLY A 165 5.78 21.87 -4.17
CA GLY A 165 4.96 23.06 -3.97
C GLY A 165 3.75 23.17 -4.93
N TYR A 166 3.43 22.12 -5.69
CA TYR A 166 2.34 22.05 -6.65
C TYR A 166 1.69 20.66 -6.62
N THR A 167 0.50 20.56 -7.23
CA THR A 167 -0.21 19.30 -7.44
C THR A 167 -0.62 19.16 -8.90
N LEU A 168 -0.46 17.95 -9.45
CA LEU A 168 -0.97 17.61 -10.77
C LEU A 168 -2.46 17.28 -10.72
N THR A 169 -3.18 17.68 -11.76
CA THR A 169 -4.55 17.25 -12.01
C THR A 169 -4.58 16.11 -13.03
N LEU A 170 -5.70 15.37 -13.10
CA LEU A 170 -5.90 14.36 -14.15
C LEU A 170 -5.76 14.96 -15.55
N ARG A 171 -6.17 16.24 -15.73
CA ARG A 171 -6.03 16.95 -17.01
C ARG A 171 -4.58 17.12 -17.40
N ASP A 172 -3.69 17.38 -16.45
CA ASP A 172 -2.27 17.58 -16.74
C ASP A 172 -1.58 16.27 -17.18
N VAL A 173 -2.04 15.12 -16.68
CA VAL A 173 -1.43 13.81 -16.96
C VAL A 173 -2.11 13.02 -18.07
N LEU A 174 -3.30 13.42 -18.53
CA LEU A 174 -4.07 12.71 -19.55
C LEU A 174 -4.08 13.43 -20.92
N GLN A 175 -3.18 14.39 -21.16
CA GLN A 175 -3.18 15.18 -22.39
C GLN A 175 -2.89 14.35 -23.64
N ASP A 176 -1.95 13.43 -23.57
CA ASP A 176 -1.44 12.64 -24.70
C ASP A 176 -1.62 11.13 -24.50
N VAL A 177 -2.69 10.72 -23.84
CA VAL A 177 -2.96 9.28 -23.63
C VAL A 177 -3.44 8.66 -24.94
N PRO A 178 -2.75 7.65 -25.47
CA PRO A 178 -3.19 6.97 -26.67
C PRO A 178 -4.53 6.28 -26.45
N PRO A 179 -5.35 6.14 -27.51
CA PRO A 179 -6.59 5.36 -27.44
C PRO A 179 -6.31 3.97 -26.87
N SER A 180 -7.11 3.53 -25.92
CA SER A 180 -7.02 2.21 -25.32
C SER A 180 -8.34 1.48 -25.60
N GLU A 181 -8.26 0.18 -25.93
CA GLU A 181 -9.47 -0.63 -26.06
C GLU A 181 -10.24 -0.74 -24.74
N GLY A 182 -9.57 -0.42 -23.63
CA GLY A 182 -10.15 -0.40 -22.29
C GLY A 182 -10.68 -1.75 -21.82
N ALA A 183 -10.88 -1.90 -20.54
CA ALA A 183 -11.70 -2.99 -20.01
C ALA A 183 -13.18 -2.62 -20.22
N LYS A 184 -13.96 -3.56 -20.77
CA LYS A 184 -15.41 -3.36 -20.88
C LYS A 184 -15.98 -3.22 -19.47
N TYR A 185 -16.63 -2.11 -19.18
CA TYR A 185 -17.41 -1.97 -17.97
C TYR A 185 -18.47 -3.07 -17.90
N PRO A 186 -18.73 -3.65 -16.71
CA PRO A 186 -19.87 -4.53 -16.54
C PRO A 186 -21.14 -3.85 -17.06
N GLU A 187 -21.96 -4.59 -17.79
CA GLU A 187 -23.11 -4.02 -18.52
C GLU A 187 -24.09 -3.28 -17.60
N GLU A 188 -24.27 -3.81 -16.38
CA GLU A 188 -25.08 -3.16 -15.34
C GLU A 188 -24.55 -1.78 -14.96
N LYS A 189 -23.22 -1.63 -14.78
CA LYS A 189 -22.61 -0.33 -14.50
C LYS A 189 -22.64 0.61 -15.69
N ARG A 190 -22.59 0.08 -16.90
CA ARG A 190 -22.71 0.88 -18.12
C ARG A 190 -24.11 1.47 -18.27
N LYS A 191 -25.17 0.68 -18.05
CA LYS A 191 -26.56 1.15 -18.06
C LYS A 191 -26.79 2.30 -17.10
N VAL A 192 -26.15 2.23 -15.94
CA VAL A 192 -26.24 3.29 -14.95
C VAL A 192 -25.54 4.57 -15.40
N LEU A 193 -24.33 4.46 -15.98
CA LEU A 193 -23.60 5.60 -16.51
C LEU A 193 -24.34 6.28 -17.69
N GLU A 194 -25.09 5.50 -18.48
CA GLU A 194 -25.92 6.00 -19.57
C GLU A 194 -27.12 6.83 -19.08
N LEU A 195 -27.57 6.60 -17.83
CA LEU A 195 -28.62 7.37 -17.18
C LEU A 195 -28.12 8.70 -16.59
N VAL A 196 -26.80 8.87 -16.42
CA VAL A 196 -26.23 10.13 -15.93
C VAL A 196 -26.21 11.14 -17.06
N PRO A 197 -26.89 12.30 -16.93
CA PRO A 197 -26.89 13.33 -17.97
C PRO A 197 -25.47 13.74 -18.35
N GLN A 198 -25.20 13.84 -19.64
CA GLN A 198 -23.89 14.24 -20.19
C GLN A 198 -23.41 15.59 -19.62
N ALA A 199 -24.34 16.50 -19.30
CA ALA A 199 -24.04 17.75 -18.64
C ALA A 199 -23.44 17.58 -17.25
N VAL A 200 -23.88 16.57 -16.48
CA VAL A 200 -23.34 16.26 -15.15
C VAL A 200 -21.92 15.71 -15.26
N ILE A 201 -21.65 14.85 -16.23
CA ILE A 201 -20.31 14.34 -16.51
C ILE A 201 -19.38 15.49 -16.90
N GLY A 202 -19.82 16.39 -17.77
CA GLY A 202 -19.06 17.59 -18.16
C GLY A 202 -18.77 18.53 -16.99
N GLU A 203 -19.73 18.74 -16.09
CA GLU A 203 -19.55 19.57 -14.90
C GLU A 203 -18.57 18.95 -13.88
N ILE A 204 -18.63 17.63 -13.70
CA ILE A 204 -17.70 16.90 -12.82
C ILE A 204 -16.24 17.11 -13.28
N PHE A 205 -15.99 17.12 -14.58
CA PHE A 205 -14.64 17.30 -15.14
C PHE A 205 -14.24 18.77 -15.37
N GLN A 206 -15.17 19.71 -15.38
CA GLN A 206 -14.87 21.12 -15.68
C GLN A 206 -14.76 22.07 -14.48
N LYS A 207 -15.31 21.73 -13.32
CA LYS A 207 -15.30 22.65 -12.18
C LYS A 207 -14.03 22.62 -11.35
N LYS A 208 -13.28 23.71 -11.45
CA LYS A 208 -12.08 24.05 -10.67
C LYS A 208 -12.39 24.77 -9.34
N SER A 209 -13.59 24.73 -8.79
CA SER A 209 -13.90 25.48 -7.58
C SER A 209 -13.80 24.61 -6.32
N PRO A 210 -13.09 25.06 -5.27
CA PRO A 210 -13.01 24.36 -4.00
C PRO A 210 -14.36 24.12 -3.32
N ASN A 211 -15.41 24.87 -3.73
CA ASN A 211 -16.74 24.83 -3.16
C ASN A 211 -17.80 24.18 -4.08
N SER A 212 -17.46 23.69 -5.23
CA SER A 212 -18.38 22.94 -6.06
C SER A 212 -18.19 21.45 -5.79
N THR A 213 -18.86 21.04 -5.01
CA THR A 213 -19.24 19.87 -4.24
C THR A 213 -19.45 18.64 -5.09
N TRP A 214 -18.42 17.82 -5.20
CA TRP A 214 -18.58 16.40 -5.44
C TRP A 214 -19.64 15.80 -4.50
N GLU A 215 -19.72 16.29 -3.25
CA GLU A 215 -20.75 15.92 -2.30
C GLU A 215 -22.18 16.21 -2.79
N LYS A 216 -22.44 17.36 -3.42
CA LYS A 216 -23.80 17.68 -3.93
C LYS A 216 -24.21 16.80 -5.11
N VAL A 217 -23.28 16.49 -6.03
CA VAL A 217 -23.55 15.61 -7.16
C VAL A 217 -23.69 14.16 -6.70
N THR A 218 -22.84 13.72 -5.78
CA THR A 218 -22.90 12.39 -5.18
C THR A 218 -24.17 12.23 -4.34
N THR A 219 -24.59 13.28 -3.61
CA THR A 219 -25.80 13.28 -2.81
C THR A 219 -27.06 13.24 -3.68
N GLN A 220 -27.09 13.95 -4.80
CA GLN A 220 -28.23 13.90 -5.73
C GLN A 220 -28.37 12.55 -6.44
N VAL A 221 -27.27 11.88 -6.75
CA VAL A 221 -27.26 10.53 -7.33
C VAL A 221 -27.55 9.45 -6.27
N ALA A 222 -27.21 9.70 -4.99
CA ALA A 222 -27.43 8.78 -3.88
C ALA A 222 -28.85 8.85 -3.27
N GLU A 223 -29.65 9.87 -3.62
CA GLU A 223 -31.04 9.98 -3.16
C GLU A 223 -32.03 9.15 -4.00
N GLU A 224 -31.59 8.59 -5.12
CA GLU A 224 -32.39 7.62 -5.87
C GLU A 224 -32.41 6.27 -5.12
N PRO A 225 -33.61 5.66 -4.92
CA PRO A 225 -33.72 4.41 -4.18
C PRO A 225 -32.98 3.27 -4.90
N GLY A 226 -31.94 2.73 -4.28
CA GLY A 226 -31.17 1.61 -4.78
C GLY A 226 -29.66 1.82 -4.89
N TRP A 227 -29.16 3.03 -4.64
CA TRP A 227 -27.75 3.39 -4.85
C TRP A 227 -26.90 3.47 -3.57
N ARG A 228 -27.50 3.30 -2.39
CA ARG A 228 -26.79 3.52 -1.11
C ARG A 228 -25.77 2.46 -0.76
N GLU A 229 -25.85 1.25 -1.31
CA GLU A 229 -24.98 0.15 -0.91
C GLU A 229 -23.73 -0.01 -1.76
N ASP A 230 -23.73 0.48 -3.02
CA ASP A 230 -22.63 0.22 -3.94
C ASP A 230 -21.57 1.35 -4.06
N CYS A 231 -21.85 2.54 -3.51
CA CYS A 231 -20.91 3.67 -3.59
C CYS A 231 -19.86 3.71 -2.47
N HIS A 232 -20.06 2.97 -1.42
CA HIS A 232 -19.01 2.68 -0.46
C HIS A 232 -18.30 1.40 -0.91
N GLY A 233 -17.41 1.57 -1.88
CA GLY A 233 -16.50 0.51 -2.27
C GLY A 233 -15.82 -0.05 -1.04
N THR A 234 -16.33 -1.15 -0.54
CA THR A 234 -15.52 -2.07 0.22
C THR A 234 -14.40 -2.48 -0.70
N ASN A 235 -13.22 -1.87 -0.51
CA ASN A 235 -11.97 -2.41 -1.00
C ASN A 235 -11.83 -3.82 -0.40
N HIS A 236 -12.32 -4.82 -1.10
CA HIS A 236 -11.88 -6.17 -0.88
C HIS A 236 -10.60 -6.38 -1.67
N ALA A 237 -9.52 -6.54 -0.87
CA ALA A 237 -8.20 -7.13 -1.10
C ALA A 237 -7.46 -6.70 -2.37
#